data_43d9a25897486ced5f8980487f7ab319
#
_entry.id   43d9a25897486ced5f8980487f7ab319
#
_cell.length_a   1.000
_cell.length_b   1.000
_cell.length_c   1.000
_cell.angle_alpha   90.00
_cell.angle_beta   90.00
_cell.angle_gamma   90.00
#
_symmetry.space_group_name_H-M   'P 1'
#
loop_
_entity.id
_entity.type
_entity.pdbx_description
1 polymer ?
#
loop_
_entity_poly.entity_id
_entity_poly.type
_entity_poly.pdbx_seq_one_letter_code
_entity_poly.pdbx_strand_id
1 'polypeptide(L)'
;TDGTLSGLLRYMDETGVDISVIQPVVTRPSQTQTVNEWAASCQSERIIGFGGIYPDPATYKRDIDAIVRLGLKGVKFHCESQNFTVDDPFMLRVYDYALTQGLIILHHAGYDPGFKAPYHSSPRQFANVVDQLRGGVFIAAHFGGYGDWDDVERYLVGRDIYLDTSNGIQYIPYEQFLRIVRNHGAERLLFATDCPWSDAKREIALLRQSELTDADKELI
;
A
#
# COMPACT_ATOMS: atom_id res chain seq x y z
N THR A 1 -6.93 0.54 -17.25
CA THR A 1 -8.29 1.01 -17.00
C THR A 1 -8.46 2.44 -17.49
N ASP A 2 -9.69 2.90 -17.62
CA ASP A 2 -10.03 4.29 -17.99
C ASP A 2 -10.18 5.23 -16.77
N GLY A 3 -9.75 4.79 -15.58
CA GLY A 3 -9.84 5.54 -14.34
C GLY A 3 -11.24 5.56 -13.71
N THR A 4 -12.20 4.82 -14.24
CA THR A 4 -13.56 4.71 -13.69
C THR A 4 -13.77 3.42 -12.92
N LEU A 5 -14.73 3.39 -12.00
CA LEU A 5 -15.12 2.17 -11.29
C LEU A 5 -15.58 1.07 -12.27
N SER A 6 -16.37 1.43 -13.28
CA SER A 6 -16.81 0.47 -14.30
C SER A 6 -15.65 -0.06 -15.13
N GLY A 7 -14.65 0.77 -15.41
CA GLY A 7 -13.41 0.37 -16.07
C GLY A 7 -12.58 -0.59 -15.23
N LEU A 8 -12.50 -0.35 -13.92
CA LEU A 8 -11.83 -1.26 -12.98
C LEU A 8 -12.55 -2.61 -12.93
N LEU A 9 -13.87 -2.64 -12.80
CA LEU A 9 -14.64 -3.89 -12.73
C LEU A 9 -14.49 -4.73 -14.02
N ARG A 10 -14.55 -4.09 -15.20
CA ARG A 10 -14.27 -4.79 -16.48
C ARG A 10 -12.85 -5.37 -16.50
N TYR A 11 -11.87 -4.60 -16.04
CA TYR A 11 -10.49 -5.07 -16.01
C TYR A 11 -10.28 -6.23 -15.02
N MET A 12 -10.96 -6.21 -13.88
CA MET A 12 -10.99 -7.35 -12.95
C MET A 12 -11.57 -8.60 -13.62
N ASP A 13 -12.67 -8.48 -14.38
CA ASP A 13 -13.27 -9.60 -15.13
C ASP A 13 -12.30 -10.16 -16.17
N GLU A 14 -11.59 -9.28 -16.90
CA GLU A 14 -10.61 -9.67 -17.92
C GLU A 14 -9.36 -10.34 -17.35
N THR A 15 -9.01 -10.04 -16.09
CA THR A 15 -7.78 -10.51 -15.43
C THR A 15 -8.03 -11.62 -14.42
N GLY A 16 -9.29 -11.94 -14.12
CA GLY A 16 -9.67 -12.93 -13.11
C GLY A 16 -9.42 -12.48 -11.68
N VAL A 17 -9.50 -11.18 -11.43
CA VAL A 17 -9.40 -10.60 -10.07
C VAL A 17 -10.78 -10.52 -9.45
N ASP A 18 -10.98 -11.20 -8.32
CA ASP A 18 -12.28 -11.24 -7.64
C ASP A 18 -12.56 -9.97 -6.83
N ILE A 19 -11.56 -9.51 -6.06
CA ILE A 19 -11.68 -8.35 -5.16
C ILE A 19 -10.51 -7.39 -5.40
N SER A 20 -10.81 -6.10 -5.43
CA SER A 20 -9.81 -5.04 -5.49
C SER A 20 -9.95 -4.04 -4.35
N VAL A 21 -8.82 -3.53 -3.88
CA VAL A 21 -8.77 -2.42 -2.92
C VAL A 21 -8.49 -1.13 -3.67
N ILE A 22 -9.40 -0.15 -3.58
CA ILE A 22 -9.16 1.19 -4.12
C ILE A 22 -8.48 2.07 -3.07
N GLN A 23 -7.45 2.84 -3.48
CA GLN A 23 -6.51 3.51 -2.58
C GLN A 23 -6.28 4.96 -3.01
N PRO A 24 -7.26 5.86 -2.80
CA PRO A 24 -7.11 7.25 -3.21
C PRO A 24 -6.10 7.99 -2.33
N VAL A 25 -5.29 8.85 -2.94
CA VAL A 25 -4.37 9.76 -2.25
C VAL A 25 -4.99 11.15 -2.15
N VAL A 26 -5.07 11.70 -0.93
CA VAL A 26 -5.50 13.07 -0.68
C VAL A 26 -4.29 13.97 -0.61
N THR A 27 -4.14 14.85 -1.60
CA THR A 27 -2.99 15.75 -1.71
C THR A 27 -3.22 17.15 -1.16
N ARG A 28 -4.47 17.48 -0.76
CA ARG A 28 -4.87 18.77 -0.18
C ARG A 28 -5.99 18.57 0.85
N PRO A 29 -6.03 19.37 1.94
CA PRO A 29 -7.07 19.23 2.97
C PRO A 29 -8.51 19.31 2.42
N SER A 30 -8.74 20.17 1.42
CA SER A 30 -10.08 20.36 0.83
C SER A 30 -10.63 19.13 0.07
N GLN A 31 -9.79 18.15 -0.25
CA GLN A 31 -10.20 16.93 -0.96
C GLN A 31 -10.69 15.82 -0.02
N THR A 32 -10.31 15.87 1.27
CA THR A 32 -10.48 14.75 2.21
C THR A 32 -11.92 14.24 2.24
N GLN A 33 -12.89 15.11 2.40
CA GLN A 33 -14.30 14.71 2.48
C GLN A 33 -14.78 14.07 1.17
N THR A 34 -14.64 14.77 0.04
CA THR A 34 -15.15 14.32 -1.26
C THR A 34 -14.51 13.01 -1.71
N VAL A 35 -13.20 12.86 -1.50
CA VAL A 35 -12.46 11.64 -1.87
C VAL A 35 -12.93 10.45 -1.03
N ASN A 36 -13.12 10.63 0.27
CA ASN A 36 -13.56 9.55 1.15
C ASN A 36 -15.04 9.17 0.91
N GLU A 37 -15.93 10.13 0.67
CA GLU A 37 -17.31 9.87 0.28
C GLU A 37 -17.38 9.11 -1.05
N TRP A 38 -16.55 9.49 -2.03
CA TRP A 38 -16.45 8.75 -3.28
C TRP A 38 -15.94 7.32 -3.06
N ALA A 39 -14.88 7.11 -2.30
CA ALA A 39 -14.34 5.79 -2.00
C ALA A 39 -15.38 4.90 -1.30
N ALA A 40 -16.15 5.48 -0.36
CA ALA A 40 -17.23 4.78 0.32
C ALA A 40 -18.37 4.40 -0.65
N SER A 41 -18.70 5.26 -1.62
CA SER A 41 -19.73 4.97 -2.62
C SER A 41 -19.35 3.87 -3.61
N CYS A 42 -18.04 3.60 -3.76
CA CYS A 42 -17.53 2.53 -4.62
C CYS A 42 -17.56 1.14 -3.96
N GLN A 43 -17.73 1.04 -2.65
CA GLN A 43 -17.67 -0.23 -1.93
C GLN A 43 -18.77 -1.20 -2.39
N SER A 44 -18.40 -2.47 -2.53
CA SER A 44 -19.28 -3.56 -2.93
C SER A 44 -18.71 -4.89 -2.46
N GLU A 45 -19.30 -6.01 -2.84
CA GLU A 45 -18.72 -7.34 -2.61
C GLU A 45 -17.37 -7.52 -3.30
N ARG A 46 -17.07 -6.75 -4.35
CA ARG A 46 -15.83 -6.82 -5.13
C ARG A 46 -14.86 -5.66 -4.90
N ILE A 47 -15.30 -4.60 -4.25
CA ILE A 47 -14.48 -3.40 -4.04
C ILE A 47 -14.40 -3.06 -2.56
N ILE A 48 -13.20 -3.07 -2.03
CA ILE A 48 -12.88 -2.58 -0.69
C ILE A 48 -12.34 -1.16 -0.82
N GLY A 49 -12.94 -0.21 -0.09
CA GLY A 49 -12.50 1.18 -0.07
C GLY A 49 -11.50 1.44 1.06
N PHE A 50 -10.34 2.00 0.69
CA PHE A 50 -9.50 2.76 1.63
C PHE A 50 -9.81 4.24 1.47
N GLY A 51 -9.60 4.99 2.54
CA GLY A 51 -9.68 6.44 2.50
C GLY A 51 -8.32 7.09 2.34
N GLY A 52 -8.34 8.41 2.33
CA GLY A 52 -7.14 9.23 2.39
C GLY A 52 -7.36 10.44 3.29
N ILE A 53 -6.32 10.91 3.94
CA ILE A 53 -6.31 12.16 4.67
C ILE A 53 -5.11 12.99 4.22
N TYR A 54 -5.21 14.32 4.33
CA TYR A 54 -4.03 15.18 4.34
C TYR A 54 -3.54 15.26 5.78
N PRO A 55 -2.29 14.88 6.09
CA PRO A 55 -1.83 14.85 7.48
C PRO A 55 -1.66 16.28 8.02
N ASP A 56 -2.62 16.71 8.83
CA ASP A 56 -2.66 18.02 9.47
C ASP A 56 -2.89 17.85 10.98
N PRO A 57 -2.03 18.45 11.86
CA PRO A 57 -2.15 18.31 13.31
C PRO A 57 -3.51 18.71 13.88
N ALA A 58 -4.20 19.66 13.25
CA ALA A 58 -5.48 20.16 13.74
C ALA A 58 -6.68 19.25 13.33
N THR A 59 -6.53 18.44 12.28
CA THR A 59 -7.69 17.77 11.66
C THR A 59 -7.57 16.25 11.56
N TYR A 60 -6.38 15.66 11.65
CA TYR A 60 -6.16 14.25 11.32
C TYR A 60 -7.08 13.27 12.09
N LYS A 61 -7.37 13.52 13.37
CA LYS A 61 -8.26 12.65 14.14
C LYS A 61 -9.69 12.69 13.62
N ARG A 62 -10.22 13.90 13.40
CA ARG A 62 -11.55 14.08 12.80
C ARG A 62 -11.66 13.39 11.45
N ASP A 63 -10.61 13.49 10.65
CA ASP A 63 -10.58 12.96 9.29
C ASP A 63 -10.46 11.42 9.29
N ILE A 64 -9.69 10.85 10.22
CA ILE A 64 -9.63 9.40 10.48
C ILE A 64 -10.98 8.88 10.99
N ASP A 65 -11.61 9.57 11.96
CA ASP A 65 -12.95 9.20 12.45
C ASP A 65 -14.01 9.24 11.34
N ALA A 66 -13.87 10.14 10.37
CA ALA A 66 -14.76 10.18 9.22
C ALA A 66 -14.57 8.95 8.31
N ILE A 67 -13.33 8.50 8.08
CA ILE A 67 -13.02 7.26 7.34
C ILE A 67 -13.70 6.07 8.01
N VAL A 68 -13.59 5.95 9.34
CA VAL A 68 -14.25 4.88 10.13
C VAL A 68 -15.76 4.93 9.99
N ARG A 69 -16.38 6.12 10.14
CA ARG A 69 -17.84 6.27 9.98
C ARG A 69 -18.36 5.91 8.60
N LEU A 70 -17.55 6.14 7.55
CA LEU A 70 -17.86 5.74 6.17
C LEU A 70 -17.67 4.24 5.91
N GLY A 71 -17.19 3.47 6.89
CA GLY A 71 -16.97 2.03 6.76
C GLY A 71 -15.77 1.63 5.91
N LEU A 72 -14.90 2.60 5.59
CA LEU A 72 -13.65 2.35 4.87
C LEU A 72 -12.69 1.52 5.74
N LYS A 73 -11.88 0.68 5.12
CA LYS A 73 -11.09 -0.34 5.84
C LYS A 73 -9.66 0.06 6.14
N GLY A 74 -9.17 1.09 5.51
CA GLY A 74 -7.80 1.56 5.69
C GLY A 74 -7.60 2.98 5.20
N VAL A 75 -6.37 3.43 5.28
CA VAL A 75 -5.96 4.75 4.81
C VAL A 75 -4.67 4.65 4.00
N LYS A 76 -4.65 5.33 2.84
CA LYS A 76 -3.48 5.43 1.95
C LYS A 76 -2.72 6.71 2.21
N PHE A 77 -1.38 6.58 2.28
CA PHE A 77 -0.44 7.69 2.36
C PHE A 77 0.59 7.64 1.24
N HIS A 78 1.15 8.82 0.93
CA HIS A 78 2.19 8.99 -0.08
C HIS A 78 3.08 10.19 0.28
N CYS A 79 4.28 9.94 0.77
CA CYS A 79 5.18 10.95 1.30
C CYS A 79 5.40 12.14 0.36
N GLU A 80 5.76 11.86 -0.89
CA GLU A 80 6.12 12.89 -1.87
C GLU A 80 4.92 13.73 -2.26
N SER A 81 3.74 13.11 -2.45
CA SER A 81 2.51 13.82 -2.80
C SER A 81 1.96 14.68 -1.67
N GLN A 82 2.28 14.34 -0.41
CA GLN A 82 1.74 14.94 0.81
C GLN A 82 2.79 15.72 1.61
N ASN A 83 4.04 15.73 1.15
CA ASN A 83 5.17 16.49 1.69
C ASN A 83 5.48 16.20 3.16
N PHE A 84 5.72 14.93 3.50
CA PHE A 84 6.17 14.51 4.81
C PHE A 84 7.16 13.34 4.70
N THR A 85 7.86 13.02 5.78
CA THR A 85 8.74 11.84 5.88
C THR A 85 8.01 10.74 6.64
N VAL A 86 8.10 9.49 6.16
CA VAL A 86 7.31 8.37 6.72
C VAL A 86 7.52 8.16 8.21
N ASP A 87 8.72 8.39 8.71
CA ASP A 87 9.08 8.27 10.14
C ASP A 87 9.05 9.61 10.92
N ASP A 88 8.38 10.63 10.38
CA ASP A 88 8.15 11.89 11.10
C ASP A 88 7.41 11.63 12.42
N PRO A 89 7.87 12.22 13.56
CA PRO A 89 7.22 12.03 14.85
C PRO A 89 5.73 12.41 14.90
N PHE A 90 5.28 13.33 14.05
CA PHE A 90 3.86 13.63 13.91
C PHE A 90 3.14 12.50 13.20
N MET A 91 3.73 11.96 12.12
CA MET A 91 3.13 10.85 11.38
C MET A 91 2.99 9.59 12.22
N LEU A 92 3.95 9.30 13.10
CA LEU A 92 3.81 8.19 14.06
C LEU A 92 2.54 8.33 14.92
N ARG A 93 2.17 9.54 15.35
CA ARG A 93 0.90 9.78 16.08
C ARG A 93 -0.33 9.60 15.18
N VAL A 94 -0.22 9.95 13.89
CA VAL A 94 -1.30 9.74 12.91
C VAL A 94 -1.51 8.25 12.69
N TYR A 95 -0.43 7.49 12.50
CA TYR A 95 -0.50 6.03 12.31
C TYR A 95 -1.04 5.33 13.55
N ASP A 96 -0.50 5.63 14.73
CA ASP A 96 -0.98 5.05 15.98
C ASP A 96 -2.48 5.29 16.18
N TYR A 97 -2.96 6.50 15.92
CA TYR A 97 -4.38 6.81 16.01
C TYR A 97 -5.21 6.01 14.98
N ALA A 98 -4.77 5.93 13.73
CA ALA A 98 -5.46 5.17 12.68
C ALA A 98 -5.53 3.67 13.02
N LEU A 99 -4.41 3.08 13.48
CA LEU A 99 -4.35 1.68 13.90
C LEU A 99 -5.24 1.41 15.13
N THR A 100 -5.30 2.32 16.11
CA THR A 100 -6.19 2.19 17.29
C THR A 100 -7.68 2.26 16.90
N GLN A 101 -8.01 2.90 15.78
CA GLN A 101 -9.36 2.88 15.20
C GLN A 101 -9.63 1.63 14.35
N GLY A 102 -8.70 0.69 14.26
CA GLY A 102 -8.83 -0.54 13.49
C GLY A 102 -8.61 -0.38 11.98
N LEU A 103 -8.05 0.74 11.54
CA LEU A 103 -7.76 0.95 10.12
C LEU A 103 -6.43 0.28 9.73
N ILE A 104 -6.40 -0.24 8.51
CA ILE A 104 -5.17 -0.69 7.84
C ILE A 104 -4.44 0.54 7.29
N ILE A 105 -3.14 0.61 7.46
CA ILE A 105 -2.31 1.65 6.82
C ILE A 105 -1.61 1.06 5.61
N LEU A 106 -1.75 1.72 4.46
CA LEU A 106 -0.98 1.42 3.27
C LEU A 106 -0.20 2.65 2.82
N HIS A 107 1.07 2.46 2.59
CA HIS A 107 1.99 3.54 2.28
C HIS A 107 2.72 3.27 0.97
N HIS A 108 2.86 4.31 0.10
CA HIS A 108 3.85 4.25 -0.98
C HIS A 108 5.24 4.10 -0.39
N ALA A 109 6.09 3.28 -0.98
CA ALA A 109 7.44 3.00 -0.47
C ALA A 109 8.51 3.04 -1.58
N GLY A 110 9.61 3.71 -1.28
CA GLY A 110 10.76 3.82 -2.17
C GLY A 110 10.66 4.93 -3.21
N TYR A 111 11.32 4.70 -4.33
CA TYR A 111 11.38 5.63 -5.46
C TYR A 111 10.02 5.81 -6.13
N ASP A 112 9.70 7.02 -6.51
CA ASP A 112 8.57 7.35 -7.39
C ASP A 112 9.06 8.17 -8.59
N PRO A 113 8.92 7.66 -9.84
CA PRO A 113 9.36 8.36 -11.05
C PRO A 113 8.74 9.75 -11.26
N GLY A 114 7.60 10.02 -10.64
CA GLY A 114 6.92 11.33 -10.71
C GLY A 114 7.58 12.42 -9.88
N PHE A 115 8.53 12.07 -9.01
CA PHE A 115 9.15 13.01 -8.07
C PHE A 115 10.68 12.99 -8.16
N LYS A 116 11.31 14.04 -7.63
CA LYS A 116 12.77 14.15 -7.55
C LYS A 116 13.26 13.78 -6.15
N ALA A 117 14.43 13.13 -6.10
CA ALA A 117 15.12 12.92 -4.82
C ALA A 117 15.34 14.23 -4.04
N PRO A 118 15.44 14.20 -2.70
CA PRO A 118 15.43 12.99 -1.86
C PRO A 118 14.02 12.39 -1.71
N TYR A 119 13.95 11.06 -1.58
CA TYR A 119 12.72 10.34 -1.27
C TYR A 119 12.54 10.20 0.24
N HIS A 120 11.27 10.21 0.70
CA HIS A 120 10.89 10.32 2.10
C HIS A 120 10.27 9.04 2.68
N SER A 121 10.36 7.96 1.93
CA SER A 121 9.73 6.65 2.23
C SER A 121 10.69 5.47 1.97
N SER A 122 11.95 5.59 2.43
CA SER A 122 12.96 4.53 2.28
C SER A 122 12.69 3.32 3.21
N PRO A 123 13.18 2.11 2.86
CA PRO A 123 13.05 0.91 3.70
C PRO A 123 13.59 1.11 5.13
N ARG A 124 14.68 1.84 5.29
CA ARG A 124 15.23 2.17 6.61
C ARG A 124 14.28 3.01 7.46
N GLN A 125 13.60 3.97 6.86
CA GLN A 125 12.62 4.81 7.56
C GLN A 125 11.37 4.00 7.93
N PHE A 126 10.91 3.08 7.07
CA PHE A 126 9.85 2.14 7.46
C PHE A 126 10.25 1.26 8.63
N ALA A 127 11.50 0.80 8.70
CA ALA A 127 11.99 0.07 9.87
C ALA A 127 11.87 0.90 11.15
N ASN A 128 12.21 2.20 11.12
CA ASN A 128 12.02 3.11 12.25
C ASN A 128 10.54 3.24 12.66
N VAL A 129 9.62 3.23 11.70
CA VAL A 129 8.16 3.25 11.99
C VAL A 129 7.74 1.96 12.70
N VAL A 130 8.10 0.80 12.14
CA VAL A 130 7.71 -0.51 12.67
C VAL A 130 8.25 -0.75 14.08
N ASP A 131 9.46 -0.27 14.37
CA ASP A 131 10.07 -0.38 15.70
C ASP A 131 9.32 0.42 16.79
N GLN A 132 8.53 1.43 16.39
CA GLN A 132 7.80 2.33 17.28
C GLN A 132 6.30 2.06 17.36
N LEU A 133 5.69 1.55 16.29
CA LEU A 133 4.27 1.18 16.27
C LEU A 133 4.06 -0.20 16.88
N ARG A 134 2.92 -0.40 17.53
CA ARG A 134 2.58 -1.69 18.13
C ARG A 134 1.19 -2.13 17.69
N GLY A 135 1.18 -3.28 17.02
CA GLY A 135 -0.06 -3.90 16.54
C GLY A 135 -0.67 -3.20 15.34
N GLY A 136 -1.75 -3.79 14.82
CA GLY A 136 -2.41 -3.34 13.60
C GLY A 136 -1.71 -3.81 12.33
N VAL A 137 -2.22 -3.38 11.18
CA VAL A 137 -1.69 -3.76 9.87
C VAL A 137 -1.10 -2.53 9.19
N PHE A 138 0.21 -2.59 8.95
CA PHE A 138 0.95 -1.58 8.21
C PHE A 138 1.55 -2.22 6.95
N ILE A 139 1.25 -1.65 5.78
CA ILE A 139 1.64 -2.17 4.47
C ILE A 139 2.55 -1.16 3.79
N ALA A 140 3.76 -1.58 3.41
CA ALA A 140 4.65 -0.82 2.55
C ALA A 140 4.55 -1.36 1.11
N ALA A 141 4.10 -0.54 0.18
CA ALA A 141 3.90 -0.90 -1.20
C ALA A 141 5.22 -1.22 -1.94
N HIS A 142 5.14 -1.84 -3.12
CA HIS A 142 6.26 -2.08 -4.02
C HIS A 142 7.41 -2.90 -3.40
N PHE A 143 7.05 -4.01 -2.75
CA PHE A 143 7.97 -4.83 -1.95
C PHE A 143 8.68 -4.04 -0.84
N GLY A 144 8.03 -3.00 -0.30
CA GLY A 144 8.58 -2.19 0.79
C GLY A 144 9.56 -1.10 0.37
N GLY A 145 9.81 -0.92 -0.93
CA GLY A 145 10.73 0.11 -1.42
C GLY A 145 11.05 -0.03 -2.89
N TYR A 146 10.23 0.58 -3.77
CA TYR A 146 10.47 0.53 -5.21
C TYR A 146 11.88 1.00 -5.56
N GLY A 147 12.66 0.14 -6.21
CA GLY A 147 14.04 0.42 -6.62
C GLY A 147 15.11 0.26 -5.52
N ASP A 148 14.73 0.15 -4.24
CA ASP A 148 15.65 0.05 -3.09
C ASP A 148 15.61 -1.35 -2.44
N TRP A 149 15.45 -2.42 -3.22
CA TRP A 149 15.22 -3.77 -2.71
C TRP A 149 16.40 -4.38 -1.92
N ASP A 150 17.63 -3.92 -2.12
CA ASP A 150 18.76 -4.30 -1.26
C ASP A 150 18.56 -3.79 0.17
N ASP A 151 18.06 -2.57 0.33
CA ASP A 151 17.71 -2.00 1.62
C ASP A 151 16.42 -2.64 2.19
N VAL A 152 15.48 -3.10 1.36
CA VAL A 152 14.35 -3.91 1.81
C VAL A 152 14.83 -5.21 2.45
N GLU A 153 15.73 -5.96 1.79
CA GLU A 153 16.31 -7.18 2.38
C GLU A 153 17.03 -6.87 3.70
N ARG A 154 17.70 -5.76 3.79
CA ARG A 154 18.48 -5.36 4.97
C ARG A 154 17.63 -4.88 6.14
N TYR A 155 16.58 -4.13 5.88
CA TYR A 155 15.86 -3.38 6.92
C TYR A 155 14.44 -3.88 7.18
N LEU A 156 13.75 -4.50 6.22
CA LEU A 156 12.34 -4.87 6.36
C LEU A 156 12.09 -6.38 6.40
N VAL A 157 12.89 -7.17 5.69
CA VAL A 157 12.68 -8.61 5.65
C VAL A 157 12.73 -9.22 7.04
N GLY A 158 11.69 -10.00 7.38
CA GLY A 158 11.51 -10.65 8.69
C GLY A 158 10.93 -9.76 9.80
N ARG A 159 10.61 -8.49 9.50
CA ARG A 159 9.93 -7.59 10.46
C ARG A 159 8.41 -7.74 10.39
N ASP A 160 7.71 -7.20 11.39
CA ASP A 160 6.26 -7.22 11.48
C ASP A 160 5.64 -6.07 10.65
N ILE A 161 5.74 -6.20 9.35
CA ILE A 161 5.19 -5.31 8.32
C ILE A 161 4.71 -6.15 7.15
N TYR A 162 3.64 -5.73 6.49
CA TYR A 162 3.23 -6.31 5.23
C TYR A 162 3.89 -5.59 4.06
N LEU A 163 4.23 -6.34 3.01
CA LEU A 163 4.71 -5.80 1.75
C LEU A 163 3.70 -6.16 0.66
N ASP A 164 3.52 -5.31 -0.33
CA ASP A 164 2.73 -5.67 -1.50
C ASP A 164 3.58 -5.79 -2.76
N THR A 165 3.10 -6.55 -3.74
CA THR A 165 3.83 -6.82 -4.98
C THR A 165 3.64 -5.73 -6.05
N SER A 166 2.90 -4.68 -5.74
CA SER A 166 2.45 -3.68 -6.71
C SER A 166 3.59 -3.12 -7.54
N ASN A 167 3.41 -3.15 -8.86
CA ASN A 167 4.37 -2.65 -9.85
C ASN A 167 5.82 -3.12 -9.58
N GLY A 168 5.99 -4.28 -8.97
CA GLY A 168 7.28 -4.74 -8.44
C GLY A 168 7.82 -6.00 -9.11
N ILE A 169 7.04 -7.07 -9.27
CA ILE A 169 7.53 -8.39 -9.72
C ILE A 169 8.28 -8.29 -11.07
N GLN A 170 7.79 -7.43 -11.97
CA GLN A 170 8.40 -7.26 -13.30
C GLN A 170 9.75 -6.52 -13.29
N TYR A 171 10.12 -5.83 -12.19
CA TYR A 171 11.29 -4.98 -12.14
C TYR A 171 12.36 -5.45 -11.15
N ILE A 172 11.94 -6.13 -10.09
CA ILE A 172 12.85 -6.69 -9.10
C ILE A 172 13.68 -7.83 -9.74
N PRO A 173 15.00 -7.95 -9.46
CA PRO A 173 15.77 -9.11 -9.88
C PRO A 173 15.13 -10.40 -9.37
N TYR A 174 14.93 -11.38 -10.24
CA TYR A 174 14.16 -12.59 -9.94
C TYR A 174 14.62 -13.34 -8.68
N GLU A 175 15.93 -13.53 -8.55
CA GLU A 175 16.50 -14.20 -7.37
C GLU A 175 16.27 -13.39 -6.09
N GLN A 176 16.26 -12.06 -6.18
CA GLN A 176 15.96 -11.18 -5.06
C GLN A 176 14.48 -11.25 -4.66
N PHE A 177 13.59 -11.28 -5.64
CA PHE A 177 12.17 -11.54 -5.40
C PHE A 177 11.97 -12.83 -4.59
N LEU A 178 12.56 -13.94 -5.04
CA LEU A 178 12.44 -15.23 -4.35
C LEU A 178 13.02 -15.17 -2.92
N ARG A 179 14.15 -14.48 -2.71
CA ARG A 179 14.75 -14.34 -1.38
C ARG A 179 13.87 -13.50 -0.45
N ILE A 180 13.32 -12.39 -0.94
CA ILE A 180 12.43 -11.54 -0.14
C ILE A 180 11.21 -12.34 0.29
N VAL A 181 10.52 -13.02 -0.64
CA VAL A 181 9.34 -13.83 -0.30
C VAL A 181 9.67 -14.90 0.74
N ARG A 182 10.72 -15.71 0.51
CA ARG A 182 11.11 -16.81 1.40
C ARG A 182 11.54 -16.35 2.79
N ASN A 183 12.23 -15.23 2.89
CA ASN A 183 12.81 -14.75 4.14
C ASN A 183 11.88 -13.81 4.92
N HIS A 184 10.94 -13.14 4.24
CA HIS A 184 9.94 -12.30 4.88
C HIS A 184 8.73 -13.12 5.35
N GLY A 185 8.37 -14.15 4.60
CA GLY A 185 7.19 -14.99 4.78
C GLY A 185 6.08 -14.59 3.81
N ALA A 186 5.61 -15.56 3.01
CA ALA A 186 4.57 -15.34 2.01
C ALA A 186 3.25 -14.83 2.64
N GLU A 187 2.98 -15.21 3.89
CA GLU A 187 1.81 -14.76 4.66
C GLU A 187 1.79 -13.27 4.99
N ARG A 188 2.91 -12.58 4.78
CA ARG A 188 3.04 -11.12 4.93
C ARG A 188 3.24 -10.39 3.61
N LEU A 189 3.07 -11.09 2.49
CA LEU A 189 3.01 -10.46 1.17
C LEU A 189 1.56 -10.43 0.68
N LEU A 190 1.25 -9.36 -0.05
CA LEU A 190 -0.08 -9.14 -0.63
C LEU A 190 0.08 -8.96 -2.13
N PHE A 191 -0.70 -9.71 -2.92
CA PHE A 191 -0.75 -9.45 -4.35
C PHE A 191 -1.35 -8.08 -4.63
N ALA A 192 -0.65 -7.28 -5.39
CA ALA A 192 -1.11 -5.97 -5.85
C ALA A 192 -0.52 -5.64 -7.22
N THR A 193 -1.13 -4.71 -7.93
CA THR A 193 -0.74 -4.34 -9.28
C THR A 193 -0.35 -2.89 -9.45
N ASP A 194 -0.85 -2.00 -8.59
CA ASP A 194 -0.77 -0.54 -8.80
C ASP A 194 -1.44 -0.09 -10.10
N CYS A 195 -2.55 -0.73 -10.47
CA CYS A 195 -3.33 -0.36 -11.65
C CYS A 195 -3.76 1.12 -11.59
N PRO A 196 -3.53 1.94 -12.65
CA PRO A 196 -3.24 1.56 -14.03
C PRO A 196 -1.74 1.52 -14.42
N TRP A 197 -0.81 1.66 -13.46
CA TRP A 197 0.63 1.76 -13.75
C TRP A 197 1.27 0.42 -14.10
N SER A 198 0.67 -0.70 -13.72
CA SER A 198 1.11 -2.04 -14.07
C SER A 198 -0.01 -2.86 -14.70
N ASP A 199 0.35 -3.90 -15.46
CA ASP A 199 -0.58 -4.86 -16.07
C ASP A 199 -0.78 -6.06 -15.15
N ALA A 200 -2.00 -6.21 -14.60
CA ALA A 200 -2.36 -7.32 -13.74
C ALA A 200 -2.17 -8.69 -14.40
N LYS A 201 -2.44 -8.83 -15.71
CA LYS A 201 -2.22 -10.11 -16.43
C LYS A 201 -0.75 -10.51 -16.36
N ARG A 202 0.14 -9.53 -16.53
CA ARG A 202 1.58 -9.76 -16.48
C ARG A 202 2.04 -10.09 -15.06
N GLU A 203 1.62 -9.32 -14.06
CA GLU A 203 2.00 -9.56 -12.65
C GLU A 203 1.51 -10.94 -12.17
N ILE A 204 0.26 -11.32 -12.48
CA ILE A 204 -0.30 -12.64 -12.18
C ILE A 204 0.51 -13.74 -12.88
N ALA A 205 0.85 -13.56 -14.16
CA ALA A 205 1.61 -14.54 -14.90
C ALA A 205 3.01 -14.75 -14.31
N LEU A 206 3.70 -13.65 -13.94
CA LEU A 206 5.02 -13.71 -13.32
C LEU A 206 4.98 -14.43 -11.96
N LEU A 207 4.00 -14.11 -11.12
CA LEU A 207 3.82 -14.78 -9.83
C LEU A 207 3.55 -16.28 -10.03
N ARG A 208 2.62 -16.65 -10.91
CA ARG A 208 2.26 -18.05 -11.18
C ARG A 208 3.42 -18.87 -11.75
N GLN A 209 4.25 -18.27 -12.62
CA GLN A 209 5.41 -18.92 -13.24
C GLN A 209 6.64 -18.97 -12.34
N SER A 210 6.62 -18.27 -11.22
CA SER A 210 7.76 -18.24 -10.29
C SER A 210 8.01 -19.62 -9.66
N GLU A 211 9.24 -19.80 -9.16
CA GLU A 211 9.67 -21.01 -8.42
C GLU A 211 9.22 -21.02 -6.94
N LEU A 212 8.29 -20.15 -6.55
CA LEU A 212 7.63 -20.24 -5.25
C LEU A 212 6.77 -21.51 -5.19
N THR A 213 6.59 -22.04 -3.99
CA THR A 213 5.67 -23.16 -3.80
C THR A 213 4.22 -22.74 -4.08
N ASP A 214 3.36 -23.70 -4.44
CA ASP A 214 1.95 -23.40 -4.65
C ASP A 214 1.31 -22.84 -3.36
N ALA A 215 1.72 -23.31 -2.20
CA ALA A 215 1.27 -22.78 -0.91
C ALA A 215 1.67 -21.30 -0.72
N ASP A 216 2.90 -20.92 -1.08
CA ASP A 216 3.32 -19.51 -1.01
C ASP A 216 2.52 -18.63 -1.98
N LYS A 217 2.25 -19.13 -3.20
CA LYS A 217 1.44 -18.41 -4.20
C LYS A 217 -0.02 -18.22 -3.78
N GLU A 218 -0.57 -19.17 -3.00
CA GLU A 218 -1.93 -19.07 -2.46
C GLU A 218 -2.02 -18.10 -1.28
N LEU A 219 -0.92 -17.87 -0.58
CA LEU A 219 -0.86 -16.91 0.54
C LEU A 219 -0.70 -15.47 0.08
N ILE A 220 -0.07 -15.26 -1.06
CA ILE A 220 0.17 -13.94 -1.67
C ILE A 220 -1.08 -13.47 -2.41
#